data_24b332dfa65d78fab78005c2df96648e
#
_entry.id   24b332dfa65d78fab78005c2df96648e
#
_cell.length_a   1.000
_cell.length_b   1.000
_cell.length_c   1.000
_cell.angle_alpha   90.00
_cell.angle_beta   90.00
_cell.angle_gamma   90.00
#
_symmetry.space_group_name_H-M   'P 1'
#
loop_
_entity.id
_entity.type
_entity.pdbx_description
1 polymer ?
#
loop_
_entity_poly.entity_id
_entity_poly.type
_entity_poly.pdbx_seq_one_letter_code
_entity_poly.pdbx_strand_id
1 'polypeptide(L)'
;MLGALKWFFGLGLVAVIGISAGVYFAFFGAGPQITYVTPDLVPIDLNTAAPSDRPPVNLPTAVVLRVPFTTQAPLGNWADRQHTCEEASLLMVDRYLRGDHSTGKIDAQTADRGINQITAWKPAVDLEIHQIGAVAKKYMGWADEVMPATRLAMKQQLALGRPLIVGVRTHGLGNANYPGFRTHFEDTGWSVSHYLVVVGYDTSDSFILNDPGISKGHGWHIKYDQLMHAIDDLVHAYPNLNAGRVFLVLAPFTNSSK
;
A
#
# COMPACT_ATOMS: atom_id res chain seq x y z
N MET A 1 -46.99 -39.02 18.30
CA MET A 1 -47.09 -37.70 17.66
C MET A 1 -45.84 -36.79 17.78
N LEU A 2 -44.78 -37.19 18.48
CA LEU A 2 -43.56 -36.35 18.61
C LEU A 2 -42.51 -36.49 17.45
N GLY A 3 -42.64 -37.50 16.60
CA GLY A 3 -41.68 -37.75 15.54
C GLY A 3 -41.83 -36.86 14.29
N ALA A 4 -43.01 -36.44 13.96
CA ALA A 4 -43.30 -35.63 12.76
C ALA A 4 -42.89 -34.16 12.92
N LEU A 5 -42.87 -33.64 14.14
CA LEU A 5 -42.53 -32.26 14.42
C LEU A 5 -41.03 -31.96 14.25
N LYS A 6 -40.18 -32.95 14.50
CA LYS A 6 -38.70 -32.78 14.32
C LYS A 6 -38.27 -32.64 12.86
N TRP A 7 -39.00 -33.26 11.93
CA TRP A 7 -38.70 -33.20 10.49
C TRP A 7 -39.07 -31.84 9.88
N PHE A 8 -40.16 -31.22 10.36
CA PHE A 8 -40.59 -29.91 9.88
C PHE A 8 -39.61 -28.79 10.30
N PHE A 9 -39.02 -28.87 11.49
CA PHE A 9 -38.03 -27.88 11.93
C PHE A 9 -36.68 -28.01 11.19
N GLY A 10 -36.28 -29.24 10.85
CA GLY A 10 -35.07 -29.47 10.09
C GLY A 10 -35.14 -28.94 8.65
N LEU A 11 -36.25 -29.21 7.97
CA LEU A 11 -36.47 -28.73 6.58
C LEU A 11 -36.64 -27.22 6.51
N GLY A 12 -37.31 -26.60 7.50
CA GLY A 12 -37.46 -25.16 7.58
C GLY A 12 -36.11 -24.45 7.76
N LEU A 13 -35.22 -24.99 8.60
CA LEU A 13 -33.92 -24.39 8.86
C LEU A 13 -33.01 -24.45 7.62
N VAL A 14 -33.02 -25.57 6.89
CA VAL A 14 -32.22 -25.72 5.65
C VAL A 14 -32.75 -24.79 4.55
N ALA A 15 -34.06 -24.60 4.44
CA ALA A 15 -34.67 -23.69 3.48
C ALA A 15 -34.32 -22.23 3.78
N VAL A 16 -34.36 -21.82 5.06
CA VAL A 16 -33.99 -20.44 5.48
C VAL A 16 -32.50 -20.15 5.25
N ILE A 17 -31.61 -21.11 5.56
CA ILE A 17 -30.18 -20.95 5.30
C ILE A 17 -29.90 -20.89 3.79
N GLY A 18 -30.57 -21.73 3.00
CA GLY A 18 -30.42 -21.74 1.53
C GLY A 18 -30.88 -20.43 0.88
N ILE A 19 -32.02 -19.89 1.33
CA ILE A 19 -32.56 -18.62 0.85
C ILE A 19 -31.67 -17.46 1.30
N SER A 20 -31.19 -17.46 2.54
CA SER A 20 -30.27 -16.42 3.04
C SER A 20 -28.96 -16.40 2.29
N ALA A 21 -28.38 -17.56 1.98
CA ALA A 21 -27.17 -17.67 1.17
C ALA A 21 -27.42 -17.22 -0.27
N GLY A 22 -28.54 -17.65 -0.89
CA GLY A 22 -28.90 -17.25 -2.25
C GLY A 22 -29.16 -15.75 -2.38
N VAL A 23 -29.84 -15.14 -1.40
CA VAL A 23 -30.07 -13.69 -1.35
C VAL A 23 -28.76 -12.95 -1.11
N TYR A 24 -27.87 -13.45 -0.24
CA TYR A 24 -26.54 -12.86 -0.03
C TYR A 24 -25.72 -12.86 -1.33
N PHE A 25 -25.65 -13.98 -2.05
CA PHE A 25 -24.97 -14.06 -3.35
C PHE A 25 -25.65 -13.24 -4.46
N ALA A 26 -26.96 -13.07 -4.43
CA ALA A 26 -27.68 -12.28 -5.42
C ALA A 26 -27.55 -10.75 -5.21
N PHE A 27 -27.46 -10.30 -3.96
CA PHE A 27 -27.34 -8.87 -3.62
C PHE A 27 -25.91 -8.41 -3.31
N PHE A 28 -25.04 -9.32 -2.89
CA PHE A 28 -23.62 -9.08 -2.65
C PHE A 28 -22.74 -9.82 -3.66
N GLY A 29 -23.33 -10.09 -4.84
CA GLY A 29 -22.67 -10.79 -5.94
C GLY A 29 -21.25 -10.31 -6.15
N ALA A 30 -20.35 -11.23 -6.44
CA ALA A 30 -18.90 -11.12 -6.54
C ALA A 30 -18.45 -9.66 -6.68
N GLY A 31 -17.83 -9.12 -5.64
CA GLY A 31 -17.25 -7.78 -5.68
C GLY A 31 -16.42 -7.60 -6.97
N PRO A 32 -16.18 -6.41 -7.43
CA PRO A 32 -15.53 -6.17 -8.70
C PRO A 32 -14.30 -7.08 -8.81
N GLN A 33 -14.28 -7.92 -9.84
CA GLN A 33 -13.16 -8.83 -10.10
C GLN A 33 -11.91 -7.96 -10.27
N ILE A 34 -11.02 -8.02 -9.28
CA ILE A 34 -9.77 -7.27 -9.34
C ILE A 34 -8.90 -7.96 -10.39
N THR A 35 -8.77 -7.33 -11.54
CA THR A 35 -7.82 -7.78 -12.56
C THR A 35 -6.43 -7.32 -12.13
N TYR A 36 -5.60 -8.25 -11.70
CA TYR A 36 -4.19 -7.96 -11.45
C TYR A 36 -3.49 -7.72 -12.78
N VAL A 37 -2.95 -6.55 -12.96
CA VAL A 37 -2.09 -6.23 -14.10
C VAL A 37 -0.65 -6.32 -13.60
N THR A 38 0.19 -7.03 -14.34
CA THR A 38 1.64 -7.03 -14.13
C THR A 38 2.23 -6.32 -15.35
N PRO A 39 2.26 -4.99 -15.38
CA PRO A 39 2.88 -4.26 -16.48
C PRO A 39 4.38 -4.57 -16.49
N ASP A 40 4.98 -4.55 -17.68
CA ASP A 40 6.44 -4.56 -17.78
C ASP A 40 7.01 -3.37 -17.02
N LEU A 41 8.04 -3.61 -16.20
CA LEU A 41 8.70 -2.55 -15.47
C LEU A 41 9.40 -1.60 -16.44
N VAL A 42 8.92 -0.38 -16.54
CA VAL A 42 9.56 0.66 -17.33
C VAL A 42 10.64 1.33 -16.47
N PRO A 43 11.92 1.30 -16.90
CA PRO A 43 13.00 1.97 -16.19
C PRO A 43 12.75 3.48 -16.05
N ILE A 44 13.28 4.08 -14.99
CA ILE A 44 13.31 5.54 -14.83
C ILE A 44 14.46 6.07 -15.69
N ASP A 45 14.16 6.93 -16.67
CA ASP A 45 15.16 7.71 -17.38
C ASP A 45 15.37 9.02 -16.64
N LEU A 46 16.47 9.10 -15.91
CA LEU A 46 16.84 10.28 -15.14
C LEU A 46 17.25 11.48 -16.01
N ASN A 47 17.40 11.29 -17.34
CA ASN A 47 17.80 12.33 -18.27
C ASN A 47 16.60 12.96 -19.01
N THR A 48 15.38 12.43 -18.82
CA THR A 48 14.19 13.02 -19.43
C THR A 48 13.61 14.12 -18.56
N ALA A 49 13.32 15.25 -19.17
CA ALA A 49 12.67 16.40 -18.55
C ALA A 49 11.34 16.04 -17.84
N ALA A 50 10.95 16.89 -16.91
CA ALA A 50 9.80 16.73 -16.02
C ALA A 50 8.53 16.19 -16.75
N PRO A 51 7.65 15.45 -16.02
CA PRO A 51 6.47 14.77 -16.58
C PRO A 51 5.43 15.65 -17.27
N SER A 52 5.59 16.99 -17.21
CA SER A 52 4.61 17.97 -17.74
C SER A 52 4.44 17.95 -19.27
N ASP A 53 5.39 17.38 -20.01
CA ASP A 53 5.39 17.45 -21.48
C ASP A 53 5.00 16.13 -22.17
N ARG A 54 4.56 15.11 -21.40
CA ARG A 54 4.08 13.87 -21.98
C ARG A 54 2.62 13.99 -22.42
N PRO A 55 2.28 13.52 -23.66
CA PRO A 55 0.89 13.52 -24.10
C PRO A 55 0.02 12.69 -23.13
N PRO A 56 -1.29 12.98 -23.04
CA PRO A 56 -2.19 12.24 -22.15
C PRO A 56 -2.14 10.76 -22.50
N VAL A 57 -1.58 9.96 -21.60
CA VAL A 57 -1.59 8.51 -21.71
C VAL A 57 -3.03 8.07 -21.44
N ASN A 58 -3.60 7.25 -22.33
CA ASN A 58 -4.85 6.56 -22.02
C ASN A 58 -4.58 5.60 -20.87
N LEU A 59 -4.87 6.05 -19.64
CA LEU A 59 -4.67 5.25 -18.47
C LEU A 59 -5.72 4.13 -18.40
N PRO A 60 -5.33 2.91 -17.99
CA PRO A 60 -6.30 1.88 -17.63
C PRO A 60 -7.29 2.41 -16.59
N THR A 61 -8.52 1.94 -16.62
CA THR A 61 -9.57 2.33 -15.66
C THR A 61 -9.26 1.86 -14.23
N ALA A 62 -8.54 0.75 -14.11
CA ALA A 62 -8.06 0.19 -12.85
C ALA A 62 -6.71 -0.50 -13.05
N VAL A 63 -5.86 -0.45 -12.04
CA VAL A 63 -4.55 -1.12 -11.99
C VAL A 63 -4.35 -1.67 -10.59
N VAL A 64 -3.91 -2.91 -10.45
CA VAL A 64 -3.45 -3.48 -9.18
C VAL A 64 -2.14 -4.22 -9.42
N LEU A 65 -1.08 -3.76 -8.80
CA LEU A 65 0.23 -4.39 -8.83
C LEU A 65 0.30 -5.51 -7.79
N ARG A 66 0.90 -6.63 -8.15
CA ARG A 66 1.09 -7.79 -7.26
C ARG A 66 2.29 -7.57 -6.35
N VAL A 67 2.18 -6.60 -5.44
CA VAL A 67 3.23 -6.28 -4.47
C VAL A 67 3.02 -7.16 -3.24
N PRO A 68 4.02 -7.99 -2.85
CA PRO A 68 3.90 -8.83 -1.67
C PRO A 68 3.79 -7.96 -0.42
N PHE A 69 3.10 -8.47 0.60
CA PHE A 69 2.80 -7.69 1.81
C PHE A 69 3.61 -8.15 3.02
N THR A 70 4.04 -7.20 3.84
CA THR A 70 4.46 -7.45 5.24
C THR A 70 3.98 -6.33 6.15
N THR A 71 3.78 -6.67 7.43
CA THR A 71 3.68 -5.63 8.47
C THR A 71 5.08 -5.18 8.88
N GLN A 72 5.16 -4.01 9.52
CA GLN A 72 6.42 -3.55 10.11
C GLN A 72 6.85 -4.40 11.32
N ALA A 73 5.92 -5.17 11.90
CA ALA A 73 6.17 -6.12 12.98
C ALA A 73 5.75 -7.54 12.55
N PRO A 74 6.50 -8.19 11.63
CA PRO A 74 6.08 -9.46 11.05
C PRO A 74 6.02 -10.61 12.05
N LEU A 75 6.78 -10.55 13.13
CA LEU A 75 6.77 -11.52 14.23
C LEU A 75 5.79 -11.15 15.37
N GLY A 76 4.97 -10.12 15.19
CA GLY A 76 4.08 -9.60 16.23
C GLY A 76 4.80 -8.76 17.30
N ASN A 77 6.06 -8.42 17.08
CA ASN A 77 6.93 -7.68 17.99
C ASN A 77 6.78 -6.16 17.84
N TRP A 78 5.55 -5.67 17.91
CA TRP A 78 5.20 -4.27 17.67
C TRP A 78 5.97 -3.27 18.55
N ALA A 79 6.23 -3.62 19.80
CA ALA A 79 6.96 -2.75 20.73
C ALA A 79 8.39 -2.43 20.24
N ASP A 80 9.03 -3.38 19.54
CA ASP A 80 10.39 -3.24 19.02
C ASP A 80 10.42 -2.62 17.62
N ARG A 81 9.24 -2.47 16.98
CA ARG A 81 9.09 -2.11 15.56
C ARG A 81 8.32 -0.82 15.35
N GLN A 82 8.35 0.10 16.31
CA GLN A 82 7.59 1.36 16.24
C GLN A 82 8.01 2.27 15.07
N HIS A 83 9.27 2.18 14.63
CA HIS A 83 9.91 3.05 13.63
C HIS A 83 10.41 2.27 12.42
N THR A 84 9.66 1.27 11.96
CA THR A 84 10.09 0.40 10.84
C THR A 84 9.08 0.35 9.69
N CYS A 85 8.18 1.34 9.60
CA CYS A 85 7.24 1.43 8.49
C CYS A 85 7.92 1.73 7.15
N GLU A 86 8.99 2.53 7.15
CA GLU A 86 9.81 2.84 5.98
C GLU A 86 10.50 1.59 5.46
N GLU A 87 11.13 0.81 6.36
CA GLU A 87 11.82 -0.42 6.00
C GLU A 87 10.87 -1.47 5.46
N ALA A 88 9.69 -1.62 6.08
CA ALA A 88 8.67 -2.55 5.61
C ALA A 88 8.13 -2.15 4.23
N SER A 89 7.88 -0.85 4.02
CA SER A 89 7.45 -0.31 2.73
C SER A 89 8.51 -0.52 1.66
N LEU A 90 9.78 -0.23 1.99
CA LEU A 90 10.90 -0.41 1.08
C LEU A 90 11.13 -1.89 0.75
N LEU A 91 11.00 -2.80 1.73
CA LEU A 91 11.11 -4.24 1.52
C LEU A 91 10.03 -4.77 0.58
N MET A 92 8.76 -4.33 0.74
CA MET A 92 7.67 -4.72 -0.16
C MET A 92 7.96 -4.32 -1.60
N VAL A 93 8.41 -3.09 -1.82
CA VAL A 93 8.75 -2.57 -3.15
C VAL A 93 9.98 -3.27 -3.73
N ASP A 94 11.04 -3.47 -2.95
CA ASP A 94 12.26 -4.19 -3.39
C ASP A 94 11.93 -5.62 -3.84
N ARG A 95 11.15 -6.36 -3.06
CA ARG A 95 10.73 -7.72 -3.41
C ARG A 95 9.97 -7.74 -4.75
N TYR A 96 9.02 -6.82 -4.91
CA TYR A 96 8.27 -6.68 -6.16
C TYR A 96 9.18 -6.40 -7.35
N LEU A 97 10.09 -5.44 -7.24
CA LEU A 97 11.03 -5.08 -8.30
C LEU A 97 12.01 -6.19 -8.65
N ARG A 98 12.29 -7.11 -7.71
CA ARG A 98 13.09 -8.33 -7.93
C ARG A 98 12.27 -9.50 -8.49
N GLY A 99 11.01 -9.29 -8.84
CA GLY A 99 10.14 -10.29 -9.47
C GLY A 99 9.32 -11.14 -8.51
N ASP A 100 9.26 -10.82 -7.21
CA ASP A 100 8.32 -11.46 -6.30
C ASP A 100 6.93 -10.82 -6.48
N HIS A 101 6.14 -11.43 -7.34
CA HIS A 101 4.77 -11.00 -7.63
C HIS A 101 3.72 -11.83 -6.89
N SER A 102 4.06 -12.32 -5.71
CA SER A 102 3.10 -13.01 -4.85
C SER A 102 2.03 -12.02 -4.34
N THR A 103 0.79 -12.47 -4.22
CA THR A 103 -0.31 -11.68 -3.65
C THR A 103 -0.50 -11.95 -2.16
N GLY A 104 0.44 -12.65 -1.55
CA GLY A 104 0.38 -13.05 -0.15
C GLY A 104 1.29 -12.25 0.75
N LYS A 105 1.31 -12.67 2.00
CA LYS A 105 2.28 -12.15 2.97
C LYS A 105 3.66 -12.76 2.71
N ILE A 106 4.69 -11.93 2.80
CA ILE A 106 6.08 -12.37 2.90
C ILE A 106 6.20 -13.23 4.17
N ASP A 107 6.93 -14.34 4.10
CA ASP A 107 7.22 -15.15 5.28
C ASP A 107 7.76 -14.28 6.43
N ALA A 108 7.21 -14.47 7.63
CA ALA A 108 7.44 -13.56 8.74
C ALA A 108 8.92 -13.45 9.15
N GLN A 109 9.65 -14.57 9.14
CA GLN A 109 11.09 -14.55 9.47
C GLN A 109 11.91 -13.90 8.34
N THR A 110 11.51 -14.12 7.10
CA THR A 110 12.13 -13.50 5.93
C THR A 110 11.90 -12.00 5.93
N ALA A 111 10.69 -11.56 6.26
CA ALA A 111 10.36 -10.15 6.40
C ALA A 111 11.14 -9.49 7.54
N ASP A 112 11.20 -10.14 8.70
CA ASP A 112 11.94 -9.62 9.85
C ASP A 112 13.43 -9.44 9.57
N ARG A 113 14.07 -10.44 8.91
CA ARG A 113 15.46 -10.31 8.47
C ARG A 113 15.65 -9.16 7.48
N GLY A 114 14.74 -9.01 6.50
CA GLY A 114 14.81 -7.92 5.53
C GLY A 114 14.68 -6.55 6.18
N ILE A 115 13.72 -6.39 7.09
CA ILE A 115 13.54 -5.15 7.87
C ILE A 115 14.80 -4.85 8.69
N ASN A 116 15.37 -5.82 9.40
CA ASN A 116 16.61 -5.66 10.17
C ASN A 116 17.78 -5.22 9.29
N GLN A 117 17.90 -5.80 8.10
CA GLN A 117 18.95 -5.43 7.15
C GLN A 117 18.81 -3.97 6.69
N ILE A 118 17.60 -3.54 6.35
CA ILE A 118 17.34 -2.16 5.93
C ILE A 118 17.55 -1.19 7.09
N THR A 119 17.11 -1.56 8.30
CA THR A 119 17.37 -0.77 9.53
C THR A 119 18.87 -0.52 9.75
N ALA A 120 19.72 -1.52 9.48
CA ALA A 120 21.17 -1.37 9.60
C ALA A 120 21.79 -0.39 8.56
N TRP A 121 21.06 -0.09 7.51
CA TRP A 121 21.53 0.83 6.44
C TRP A 121 21.06 2.27 6.64
N LYS A 122 20.00 2.49 7.42
CA LYS A 122 19.43 3.82 7.54
C LYS A 122 20.26 4.72 8.46
N PRO A 123 20.36 6.02 8.11
CA PRO A 123 21.17 6.96 8.87
C PRO A 123 20.51 7.51 10.13
N ALA A 124 19.17 7.35 10.27
CA ALA A 124 18.37 7.90 11.35
C ALA A 124 17.23 6.94 11.74
N VAL A 125 16.59 7.17 12.86
CA VAL A 125 15.45 6.36 13.35
C VAL A 125 14.27 6.49 12.40
N ASP A 126 13.87 7.72 12.08
CA ASP A 126 12.84 8.04 11.11
C ASP A 126 13.48 8.64 9.85
N LEU A 127 13.03 8.24 8.67
CA LEU A 127 13.57 8.69 7.41
C LEU A 127 12.63 9.66 6.70
N GLU A 128 13.20 10.71 6.13
CA GLU A 128 12.53 11.51 5.12
C GLU A 128 12.42 10.72 3.80
N ILE A 129 11.45 11.09 2.97
CA ILE A 129 11.18 10.38 1.71
C ILE A 129 12.40 10.31 0.78
N HIS A 130 13.21 11.38 0.74
CA HIS A 130 14.47 11.41 -0.02
C HIS A 130 15.54 10.47 0.56
N GLN A 131 15.56 10.30 1.88
CA GLN A 131 16.49 9.39 2.54
C GLN A 131 16.11 7.93 2.28
N ILE A 132 14.80 7.61 2.21
CA ILE A 132 14.32 6.29 1.80
C ILE A 132 14.82 5.98 0.37
N GLY A 133 14.68 6.92 -0.57
CA GLY A 133 15.22 6.81 -1.92
C GLY A 133 16.73 6.60 -1.94
N ALA A 134 17.47 7.39 -1.15
CA ALA A 134 18.93 7.27 -1.04
C ALA A 134 19.38 5.90 -0.50
N VAL A 135 18.65 5.31 0.47
CA VAL A 135 18.89 3.94 0.97
C VAL A 135 18.66 2.93 -0.16
N ALA A 136 17.54 3.03 -0.87
CA ALA A 136 17.22 2.15 -2.00
C ALA A 136 18.29 2.23 -3.10
N LYS A 137 18.73 3.41 -3.44
CA LYS A 137 19.78 3.64 -4.45
C LYS A 137 21.11 3.05 -4.03
N LYS A 138 21.55 3.37 -2.82
CA LYS A 138 22.89 3.01 -2.34
C LYS A 138 23.05 1.52 -2.05
N TYR A 139 22.04 0.88 -1.46
CA TYR A 139 22.16 -0.46 -0.92
C TYR A 139 21.37 -1.53 -1.68
N MET A 140 20.34 -1.13 -2.43
CA MET A 140 19.48 -2.06 -3.17
C MET A 140 19.69 -1.98 -4.68
N GLY A 141 20.33 -0.90 -5.19
CA GLY A 141 20.62 -0.74 -6.62
C GLY A 141 19.41 -0.29 -7.44
N TRP A 142 18.48 0.45 -6.84
CA TRP A 142 17.33 1.03 -7.55
C TRP A 142 17.56 2.51 -7.85
N ALA A 143 17.11 2.95 -9.02
CA ALA A 143 16.90 4.37 -9.28
C ALA A 143 15.73 4.87 -8.44
N ASP A 144 15.83 6.10 -7.94
CA ASP A 144 14.82 6.75 -7.12
C ASP A 144 14.37 8.07 -7.75
N GLU A 145 13.08 8.34 -7.67
CA GLU A 145 12.47 9.60 -8.11
C GLU A 145 11.38 10.04 -7.12
N VAL A 146 11.51 11.26 -6.58
CA VAL A 146 10.49 11.87 -5.75
C VAL A 146 9.65 12.81 -6.59
N MET A 147 8.34 12.55 -6.65
CA MET A 147 7.41 13.21 -7.56
C MET A 147 6.26 13.89 -6.80
N PRO A 148 5.66 14.97 -7.35
CA PRO A 148 4.47 15.58 -6.80
C PRO A 148 3.30 14.58 -6.73
N ALA A 149 2.66 14.46 -5.56
CA ALA A 149 1.53 13.57 -5.35
C ALA A 149 0.24 14.18 -5.91
N THR A 150 0.04 14.03 -7.21
CA THR A 150 -1.22 14.32 -7.88
C THR A 150 -1.90 13.02 -8.29
N ARG A 151 -3.24 13.02 -8.39
CA ARG A 151 -4.00 11.85 -8.86
C ARG A 151 -3.47 11.30 -10.17
N LEU A 152 -3.19 12.19 -11.12
CA LEU A 152 -2.72 11.81 -12.44
C LEU A 152 -1.32 11.19 -12.38
N ALA A 153 -0.36 11.84 -11.71
CA ALA A 153 1.00 11.35 -11.60
C ALA A 153 1.05 9.98 -10.90
N MET A 154 0.31 9.81 -9.80
CA MET A 154 0.24 8.54 -9.10
C MET A 154 -0.33 7.43 -9.98
N LYS A 155 -1.45 7.66 -10.68
CA LYS A 155 -2.04 6.69 -11.61
C LYS A 155 -1.11 6.36 -12.77
N GLN A 156 -0.37 7.33 -13.29
CA GLN A 156 0.60 7.11 -14.37
C GLN A 156 1.73 6.17 -13.92
N GLN A 157 2.30 6.39 -12.74
CA GLN A 157 3.38 5.52 -12.24
C GLN A 157 2.87 4.10 -11.95
N LEU A 158 1.69 3.96 -11.38
CA LEU A 158 1.07 2.64 -11.18
C LEU A 158 0.79 1.92 -12.51
N ALA A 159 0.33 2.64 -13.54
CA ALA A 159 0.12 2.08 -14.87
C ALA A 159 1.43 1.66 -15.57
N LEU A 160 2.56 2.24 -15.17
CA LEU A 160 3.91 1.85 -15.59
C LEU A 160 4.48 0.68 -14.75
N GLY A 161 3.68 0.06 -13.87
CA GLY A 161 4.14 -1.04 -13.02
C GLY A 161 4.95 -0.62 -11.81
N ARG A 162 4.91 0.64 -11.41
CA ARG A 162 5.73 1.19 -10.33
C ARG A 162 4.87 1.42 -9.09
N PRO A 163 5.03 0.63 -8.01
CA PRO A 163 4.39 0.92 -6.72
C PRO A 163 4.99 2.19 -6.11
N LEU A 164 4.17 2.90 -5.32
CA LEU A 164 4.55 4.21 -4.78
C LEU A 164 4.72 4.09 -3.27
N ILE A 165 5.82 4.63 -2.73
CA ILE A 165 5.96 4.83 -1.29
C ILE A 165 5.47 6.24 -0.96
N VAL A 166 4.54 6.35 -0.02
CA VAL A 166 3.97 7.63 0.42
C VAL A 166 4.08 7.77 1.92
N GLY A 167 4.45 8.97 2.35
CA GLY A 167 4.36 9.37 3.74
C GLY A 167 2.98 9.96 4.03
N VAL A 168 2.38 9.55 5.13
CA VAL A 168 1.09 10.03 5.60
C VAL A 168 1.16 10.34 7.10
N ARG A 169 0.25 11.17 7.58
CA ARG A 169 -0.02 11.23 9.01
C ARG A 169 -1.21 10.35 9.31
N THR A 170 -1.01 9.39 10.19
CA THR A 170 -2.15 8.65 10.72
C THR A 170 -2.94 9.59 11.61
N HIS A 171 -4.24 9.45 11.62
CA HIS A 171 -5.04 10.31 12.47
C HIS A 171 -5.45 9.52 13.69
N GLY A 172 -5.15 10.10 14.85
CA GLY A 172 -5.57 9.55 16.12
C GLY A 172 -7.06 9.21 16.15
N LEU A 173 -7.41 8.30 17.00
CA LEU A 173 -8.76 7.82 17.24
C LEU A 173 -9.77 8.97 17.25
N GLY A 174 -10.76 8.91 16.37
CA GLY A 174 -11.86 9.87 16.33
C GLY A 174 -11.83 10.86 15.17
N ASN A 175 -10.85 10.85 14.28
CA ASN A 175 -11.01 11.58 13.05
C ASN A 175 -11.89 10.79 12.08
N ALA A 176 -13.14 11.26 11.93
CA ALA A 176 -14.09 10.72 10.98
C ALA A 176 -13.61 10.82 9.52
N ASN A 177 -12.62 11.68 9.23
CA ASN A 177 -12.12 11.89 7.88
C ASN A 177 -11.15 10.77 7.43
N TYR A 178 -10.53 10.02 8.38
CA TYR A 178 -9.55 8.98 8.05
C TYR A 178 -9.73 7.69 8.86
N PRO A 179 -10.90 7.05 8.81
CA PRO A 179 -11.15 5.84 9.60
C PRO A 179 -10.21 4.69 9.23
N GLY A 180 -9.50 4.80 8.09
CA GLY A 180 -8.61 3.77 7.57
C GLY A 180 -7.13 3.90 7.96
N PHE A 181 -6.66 5.08 8.34
CA PHE A 181 -5.26 5.30 8.69
C PHE A 181 -5.00 5.15 10.18
N ARG A 182 -5.27 3.97 10.71
CA ARG A 182 -4.93 3.61 12.08
C ARG A 182 -3.80 2.60 12.05
N THR A 183 -2.70 2.91 12.71
CA THR A 183 -1.64 1.95 12.96
C THR A 183 -1.91 1.19 14.26
N HIS A 184 -1.18 0.11 14.50
CA HIS A 184 -1.22 -0.61 15.77
C HIS A 184 -0.90 0.29 16.99
N PHE A 185 -0.16 1.38 16.78
CA PHE A 185 0.29 2.28 17.83
C PHE A 185 -0.73 3.36 18.22
N GLU A 186 -1.82 3.50 17.48
CA GLU A 186 -2.83 4.55 17.70
C GLU A 186 -3.89 4.21 18.72
N ASP A 187 -3.90 2.99 19.25
CA ASP A 187 -4.74 2.64 20.40
C ASP A 187 -4.43 3.52 21.62
N THR A 188 -3.31 4.24 21.57
CA THR A 188 -2.91 5.24 22.57
C THR A 188 -3.48 6.64 22.31
N GLY A 189 -4.20 6.86 21.20
CA GLY A 189 -4.77 8.17 20.84
C GLY A 189 -3.81 9.14 20.16
N TRP A 190 -2.61 8.70 19.80
CA TRP A 190 -1.60 9.54 19.15
C TRP A 190 -1.66 9.42 17.64
N SER A 191 -1.51 10.54 16.95
CA SER A 191 -1.30 10.61 15.52
C SER A 191 0.19 10.54 15.22
N VAL A 192 0.61 9.62 14.35
CA VAL A 192 2.03 9.39 14.03
C VAL A 192 2.31 9.60 12.55
N SER A 193 3.56 9.96 12.23
CA SER A 193 4.07 9.87 10.85
C SER A 193 4.15 8.39 10.46
N HIS A 194 3.80 8.09 9.22
CA HIS A 194 3.72 6.72 8.77
C HIS A 194 4.02 6.62 7.27
N TYR A 195 4.67 5.52 6.85
CA TYR A 195 4.90 5.23 5.45
C TYR A 195 4.16 3.96 5.04
N LEU A 196 3.62 3.98 3.83
CA LEU A 196 2.88 2.88 3.23
C LEU A 196 3.13 2.79 1.71
N VAL A 197 2.65 1.71 1.09
CA VAL A 197 2.82 1.48 -0.34
C VAL A 197 1.48 1.57 -1.05
N VAL A 198 1.36 2.45 -2.04
CA VAL A 198 0.23 2.46 -2.98
C VAL A 198 0.52 1.46 -4.07
N VAL A 199 -0.35 0.45 -4.20
CA VAL A 199 -0.18 -0.68 -5.11
C VAL A 199 -1.16 -0.68 -6.28
N GLY A 200 -2.13 0.24 -6.27
CA GLY A 200 -3.12 0.28 -7.34
C GLY A 200 -4.16 1.37 -7.19
N TYR A 201 -5.08 1.39 -8.14
CA TYR A 201 -6.29 2.21 -8.11
C TYR A 201 -7.43 1.49 -8.82
N ASP A 202 -8.66 1.85 -8.49
CA ASP A 202 -9.87 1.26 -9.05
C ASP A 202 -10.78 2.28 -9.74
N THR A 203 -11.91 1.80 -10.24
CA THR A 203 -12.94 2.63 -10.92
C THR A 203 -13.74 3.51 -9.96
N SER A 204 -13.67 3.26 -8.65
CA SER A 204 -14.42 3.98 -7.62
C SER A 204 -13.70 5.22 -7.08
N ASP A 205 -12.67 5.68 -7.78
CA ASP A 205 -11.79 6.78 -7.36
C ASP A 205 -11.08 6.51 -6.03
N SER A 206 -10.66 5.26 -5.86
CA SER A 206 -9.91 4.81 -4.71
C SER A 206 -8.51 4.36 -5.12
N PHE A 207 -7.54 4.57 -4.23
CA PHE A 207 -6.26 3.90 -4.28
C PHE A 207 -6.30 2.62 -3.44
N ILE A 208 -5.45 1.66 -3.81
CA ILE A 208 -5.28 0.39 -3.12
C ILE A 208 -3.92 0.41 -2.45
N LEU A 209 -3.88 0.11 -1.17
CA LEU A 209 -2.71 0.27 -0.31
C LEU A 209 -2.26 -1.04 0.31
N ASN A 210 -0.95 -1.16 0.50
CA ASN A 210 -0.34 -2.07 1.45
C ASN A 210 0.18 -1.25 2.63
N ASP A 211 -0.51 -1.34 3.77
CA ASP A 211 -0.20 -0.59 4.99
C ASP A 211 0.54 -1.49 6.00
N PRO A 212 1.85 -1.27 6.25
CA PRO A 212 2.61 -2.09 7.19
C PRO A 212 2.25 -1.84 8.66
N GLY A 213 1.58 -0.75 8.98
CA GLY A 213 1.22 -0.38 10.35
C GLY A 213 0.09 -1.20 10.95
N ILE A 214 -0.57 -2.05 10.17
CA ILE A 214 -1.69 -2.89 10.64
C ILE A 214 -1.60 -4.32 10.12
N SER A 215 -2.02 -5.27 10.92
CA SER A 215 -1.92 -6.71 10.59
C SER A 215 -2.76 -7.13 9.37
N LYS A 216 -3.80 -6.37 9.04
CA LYS A 216 -4.70 -6.56 7.90
C LYS A 216 -4.55 -5.46 6.84
N GLY A 217 -3.38 -4.85 6.76
CA GLY A 217 -3.11 -3.70 5.87
C GLY A 217 -2.91 -4.03 4.40
N HIS A 218 -3.07 -5.29 4.00
CA HIS A 218 -2.92 -5.71 2.61
C HIS A 218 -4.16 -5.38 1.78
N GLY A 219 -3.96 -4.65 0.68
CA GLY A 219 -5.01 -4.40 -0.30
C GLY A 219 -6.13 -3.46 0.19
N TRP A 220 -5.82 -2.50 1.02
CA TRP A 220 -6.80 -1.53 1.53
C TRP A 220 -7.21 -0.51 0.47
N HIS A 221 -8.52 -0.27 0.38
CA HIS A 221 -9.07 0.76 -0.49
C HIS A 221 -9.30 2.06 0.29
N ILE A 222 -8.76 3.15 -0.25
CA ILE A 222 -8.94 4.50 0.29
C ILE A 222 -9.33 5.47 -0.82
N LYS A 223 -10.24 6.38 -0.53
CA LYS A 223 -10.57 7.44 -1.49
C LYS A 223 -9.37 8.36 -1.72
N TYR A 224 -9.23 8.82 -2.96
CA TYR A 224 -8.14 9.74 -3.32
C TYR A 224 -8.03 10.92 -2.35
N ASP A 225 -9.15 11.61 -2.10
CA ASP A 225 -9.14 12.79 -1.24
C ASP A 225 -8.70 12.47 0.20
N GLN A 226 -9.08 11.30 0.74
CA GLN A 226 -8.63 10.86 2.06
C GLN A 226 -7.11 10.64 2.12
N LEU A 227 -6.54 10.00 1.09
CA LEU A 227 -5.08 9.82 0.99
C LEU A 227 -4.38 11.17 0.90
N MET A 228 -4.89 12.09 0.06
CA MET A 228 -4.29 13.40 -0.12
C MET A 228 -4.33 14.24 1.17
N HIS A 229 -5.43 14.19 1.92
CA HIS A 229 -5.51 14.84 3.22
C HIS A 229 -4.49 14.28 4.22
N ALA A 230 -4.30 12.95 4.26
CA ALA A 230 -3.31 12.33 5.15
C ALA A 230 -1.86 12.72 4.80
N ILE A 231 -1.58 12.90 3.50
CA ILE A 231 -0.28 13.44 3.03
C ILE A 231 -0.15 14.92 3.45
N ASP A 232 -1.19 15.72 3.29
CA ASP A 232 -1.19 17.15 3.70
C ASP A 232 -0.99 17.32 5.20
N ASP A 233 -1.64 16.47 6.00
CA ASP A 233 -1.48 16.50 7.45
C ASP A 233 -0.04 16.18 7.87
N LEU A 234 0.64 15.26 7.15
CA LEU A 234 2.06 14.99 7.39
C LEU A 234 2.91 16.21 7.05
N VAL A 235 2.70 16.81 5.88
CA VAL A 235 3.45 18.00 5.44
C VAL A 235 3.25 19.16 6.41
N HIS A 236 2.02 19.33 6.90
CA HIS A 236 1.71 20.40 7.86
C HIS A 236 2.35 20.16 9.23
N ALA A 237 2.32 18.92 9.71
CA ALA A 237 2.87 18.58 11.03
C ALA A 237 4.40 18.51 11.05
N TYR A 238 4.99 18.09 9.92
CA TYR A 238 6.44 17.83 9.78
C TYR A 238 6.95 18.40 8.45
N PRO A 239 7.00 19.73 8.29
CA PRO A 239 7.35 20.38 7.03
C PRO A 239 8.77 20.03 6.54
N ASN A 240 9.63 19.57 7.45
CA ASN A 240 11.01 19.16 7.12
C ASN A 240 11.13 17.69 6.70
N LEU A 241 10.12 16.84 6.98
CA LEU A 241 10.15 15.41 6.60
C LEU A 241 9.74 15.16 5.15
N ASN A 242 9.03 16.09 4.54
CA ASN A 242 8.64 16.01 3.13
C ASN A 242 8.75 17.39 2.51
N ALA A 243 9.41 17.48 1.37
CA ALA A 243 9.47 18.70 0.56
C ALA A 243 8.13 19.02 -0.12
N GLY A 244 7.02 18.92 0.63
CA GLY A 244 5.66 19.10 0.14
C GLY A 244 4.91 17.79 -0.08
N ARG A 245 3.83 17.87 -0.85
CA ARG A 245 2.96 16.76 -1.20
C ARG A 245 3.65 15.88 -2.27
N VAL A 246 4.36 14.83 -1.86
CA VAL A 246 5.18 13.99 -2.74
C VAL A 246 5.02 12.49 -2.47
N PHE A 247 5.43 11.68 -3.44
CA PHE A 247 5.62 10.24 -3.31
C PHE A 247 6.96 9.83 -3.91
N LEU A 248 7.47 8.67 -3.48
CA LEU A 248 8.70 8.07 -3.98
C LEU A 248 8.37 6.92 -4.92
N VAL A 249 9.07 6.88 -6.04
CA VAL A 249 9.09 5.79 -7.01
C VAL A 249 10.47 5.17 -7.05
N LEU A 250 10.52 3.85 -7.11
CA LEU A 250 11.74 3.10 -7.38
C LEU A 250 11.59 2.33 -8.70
N ALA A 251 12.67 2.23 -9.45
CA ALA A 251 12.72 1.46 -10.69
C ALA A 251 14.13 0.98 -11.00
N PRO A 252 14.32 0.02 -11.91
CA PRO A 252 15.64 -0.29 -12.44
C PRO A 252 16.31 0.94 -13.06
N PHE A 253 17.63 1.02 -12.98
CA PHE A 253 18.36 2.03 -13.73
C PHE A 253 18.18 1.80 -15.24
N THR A 254 17.98 2.86 -15.99
CA THR A 254 18.19 2.78 -17.45
C THR A 254 19.66 2.48 -17.70
N ASN A 255 19.96 1.31 -18.25
CA ASN A 255 21.24 1.10 -18.89
C ASN A 255 21.26 2.02 -20.11
N SER A 256 21.75 3.25 -19.97
CA SER A 256 22.21 4.00 -21.11
C SER A 256 23.34 3.17 -21.72
N SER A 257 23.00 2.37 -22.73
CA SER A 257 23.99 1.73 -23.61
C SER A 257 24.94 2.81 -24.09
N LYS A 258 26.21 2.71 -23.61
CA LYS A 258 27.30 3.47 -24.14
C LYS A 258 27.52 3.18 -25.59
#